data_a7db08c0dde3b38770cd415b7912d308
#
_entry.id   a7db08c0dde3b38770cd415b7912d308
#
_cell.length_a   1.000
_cell.length_b   1.000
_cell.length_c   1.000
_cell.angle_alpha   90.00
_cell.angle_beta   90.00
_cell.angle_gamma   90.00
#
_symmetry.space_group_name_H-M   'P 1'
#
loop_
_entity.id
_entity.type
_entity.pdbx_description
1 polymer ?
#
loop_
_entity_poly.entity_id
_entity_poly.type
_entity_poly.pdbx_seq_one_letter_code
_entity_poly.pdbx_strand_id
1 'polypeptide(L)'
;MKNCQNKWIRAAIPALLLHCSIGTVYCWSIFSQEIADYIGFSKGATEWAFSFAIFFLGMSAAFLGNVVEKNIHKSSLIATICFSLGMAGTGFFIYYGGLHQGSILALVGIYICYGFIMGIGLGTGYLSPVKTLMLWFKDRKGLATGLAVAGFGAAKAIASPIMQSLLANLGEGGIFKMFYILAAVYFVMMFVGHLLLAKPADWVEPQTKDKSQGILATLKAKPLANYIGIWIMFYINITCGLALISQEKMIVKCIGMASFVGIISTISAIFNAGGRLGFSAWADKLKDRNTIYKLIFILSIAFTALVLATNGIKGGSQNILLAILVLVLIFFVNAGYGGGFSNVPTLLSDHYGMGSI
;
A
#
# COMPACT_ATOMS: atom_id res chain seq x y z
N MET A 1 -20.60 -21.93 -8.55
CA MET A 1 -20.34 -20.65 -7.87
C MET A 1 -20.89 -19.41 -8.61
N LYS A 2 -21.38 -19.52 -9.84
CA LYS A 2 -21.93 -18.38 -10.63
C LYS A 2 -23.20 -17.73 -10.04
N ASN A 3 -23.97 -18.42 -9.22
CA ASN A 3 -25.25 -17.91 -8.67
C ASN A 3 -25.14 -17.21 -7.30
N CYS A 4 -23.97 -17.10 -6.71
CA CYS A 4 -23.81 -16.40 -5.43
C CYS A 4 -23.70 -14.90 -5.68
N GLN A 5 -24.76 -14.14 -5.37
CA GLN A 5 -24.82 -12.66 -5.45
C GLN A 5 -24.44 -11.97 -4.14
N ASN A 6 -23.71 -12.65 -3.25
CA ASN A 6 -23.29 -12.07 -2.00
C ASN A 6 -22.04 -11.18 -2.19
N LYS A 7 -22.22 -9.86 -2.00
CA LYS A 7 -21.18 -8.85 -2.12
C LYS A 7 -19.97 -9.06 -1.20
N TRP A 8 -20.17 -9.69 -0.05
CA TRP A 8 -19.09 -10.00 0.87
C TRP A 8 -18.18 -11.10 0.32
N ILE A 9 -18.77 -12.17 -0.25
CA ILE A 9 -18.02 -13.29 -0.81
C ILE A 9 -17.40 -12.95 -2.17
N ARG A 10 -18.08 -12.13 -2.99
CA ARG A 10 -17.68 -11.86 -4.38
C ARG A 10 -16.84 -10.59 -4.55
N ALA A 11 -16.77 -9.75 -3.53
CA ALA A 11 -15.99 -8.51 -3.59
C ALA A 11 -15.16 -8.25 -2.33
N ALA A 12 -15.75 -8.27 -1.12
CA ALA A 12 -15.05 -7.84 0.09
C ALA A 12 -13.97 -8.85 0.54
N ILE A 13 -14.28 -10.14 0.63
CA ILE A 13 -13.29 -11.18 0.98
C ILE A 13 -12.15 -11.24 -0.03
N PRO A 14 -12.41 -11.34 -1.36
CA PRO A 14 -11.32 -11.30 -2.33
C PRO A 14 -10.50 -10.01 -2.29
N ALA A 15 -11.11 -8.87 -2.02
CA ALA A 15 -10.37 -7.62 -1.86
C ALA A 15 -9.41 -7.68 -0.66
N LEU A 16 -9.86 -8.22 0.47
CA LEU A 16 -9.01 -8.41 1.65
C LEU A 16 -7.85 -9.39 1.36
N LEU A 17 -8.13 -10.53 0.72
CA LEU A 17 -7.10 -11.53 0.40
C LEU A 17 -6.02 -10.96 -0.51
N LEU A 18 -6.41 -10.24 -1.57
CA LEU A 18 -5.47 -9.59 -2.48
C LEU A 18 -4.70 -8.47 -1.78
N HIS A 19 -5.39 -7.57 -1.08
CA HIS A 19 -4.78 -6.40 -0.47
C HIS A 19 -3.93 -6.72 0.76
N CYS A 20 -4.31 -7.72 1.58
CA CYS A 20 -3.47 -8.19 2.68
C CYS A 20 -2.17 -8.82 2.17
N SER A 21 -2.19 -9.46 0.99
CA SER A 21 -0.97 -9.99 0.37
C SER A 21 -0.08 -8.87 -0.14
N ILE A 22 -0.60 -8.01 -1.03
CA ILE A 22 0.22 -6.96 -1.67
C ILE A 22 0.65 -5.85 -0.71
N GLY A 23 -0.12 -5.58 0.35
CA GLY A 23 0.21 -4.58 1.36
C GLY A 23 1.43 -4.93 2.22
N THR A 24 1.89 -6.19 2.18
CA THR A 24 3.11 -6.63 2.88
C THR A 24 4.39 -5.99 2.32
N VAL A 25 4.32 -5.30 1.19
CA VAL A 25 5.41 -4.42 0.71
C VAL A 25 5.86 -3.41 1.78
N TYR A 26 4.96 -2.99 2.67
CA TYR A 26 5.30 -2.09 3.79
C TYR A 26 6.13 -2.76 4.90
N CYS A 27 6.29 -4.08 4.87
CA CYS A 27 7.17 -4.80 5.79
C CYS A 27 8.65 -4.71 5.40
N TRP A 28 9.01 -4.11 4.24
CA TRP A 28 10.38 -4.03 3.74
C TRP A 28 11.38 -3.55 4.80
N SER A 29 11.03 -2.52 5.56
CA SER A 29 11.89 -1.96 6.61
C SER A 29 12.22 -2.95 7.75
N ILE A 30 11.49 -4.06 7.87
CA ILE A 30 11.72 -5.07 8.92
C ILE A 30 12.98 -5.88 8.63
N PHE A 31 13.18 -6.23 7.35
CA PHE A 31 14.20 -7.16 6.91
C PHE A 31 15.22 -6.59 5.92
N SER A 32 15.08 -5.32 5.53
CA SER A 32 15.99 -4.70 4.55
C SER A 32 17.45 -4.68 5.01
N GLN A 33 17.69 -4.48 6.32
CA GLN A 33 19.04 -4.53 6.87
C GLN A 33 19.61 -5.96 6.83
N GLU A 34 18.79 -6.94 7.18
CA GLU A 34 19.22 -8.36 7.17
C GLU A 34 19.54 -8.84 5.75
N ILE A 35 18.77 -8.38 4.74
CA ILE A 35 19.11 -8.65 3.34
C ILE A 35 20.47 -8.02 3.00
N ALA A 36 20.67 -6.74 3.35
CA ALA A 36 21.90 -6.00 3.06
C ALA A 36 23.13 -6.72 3.64
N ASP A 37 23.04 -7.10 4.90
CA ASP A 37 24.12 -7.80 5.62
C ASP A 37 24.37 -9.19 5.00
N TYR A 38 23.30 -9.92 4.64
CA TYR A 38 23.40 -11.26 4.09
C TYR A 38 24.03 -11.30 2.69
N ILE A 39 23.74 -10.31 1.83
CA ILE A 39 24.30 -10.26 0.46
C ILE A 39 25.56 -9.40 0.34
N GLY A 40 26.02 -8.76 1.42
CA GLY A 40 27.24 -7.95 1.47
C GLY A 40 27.12 -6.57 0.82
N PHE A 41 25.96 -5.91 0.94
CA PHE A 41 25.73 -4.55 0.42
C PHE A 41 25.33 -3.59 1.53
N SER A 42 25.35 -2.28 1.24
CA SER A 42 24.81 -1.27 2.14
C SER A 42 23.29 -1.33 2.17
N LYS A 43 22.68 -0.95 3.31
CA LYS A 43 21.23 -0.79 3.43
C LYS A 43 20.67 0.15 2.37
N GLY A 44 21.37 1.27 2.09
CA GLY A 44 20.95 2.21 1.06
C GLY A 44 20.83 1.57 -0.32
N ALA A 45 21.72 0.64 -0.69
CA ALA A 45 21.60 -0.09 -1.94
C ALA A 45 20.35 -0.99 -1.96
N THR A 46 20.07 -1.71 -0.88
CA THR A 46 18.89 -2.59 -0.83
C THR A 46 17.56 -1.84 -0.79
N GLU A 47 17.52 -0.62 -0.21
CA GLU A 47 16.30 0.21 -0.18
C GLU A 47 15.79 0.63 -1.57
N TRP A 48 16.64 0.64 -2.60
CA TRP A 48 16.19 0.86 -3.97
C TRP A 48 15.19 -0.20 -4.47
N ALA A 49 15.26 -1.43 -3.95
CA ALA A 49 14.27 -2.46 -4.30
C ALA A 49 12.85 -2.05 -3.91
N PHE A 50 12.67 -1.47 -2.71
CA PHE A 50 11.39 -0.92 -2.27
C PHE A 50 10.96 0.29 -3.12
N SER A 51 11.90 1.20 -3.42
CA SER A 51 11.61 2.37 -4.26
C SER A 51 11.12 1.96 -5.64
N PHE A 52 11.76 0.98 -6.27
CA PHE A 52 11.31 0.42 -7.55
C PHE A 52 9.96 -0.28 -7.42
N ALA A 53 9.70 -1.02 -6.34
CA ALA A 53 8.40 -1.67 -6.14
C ALA A 53 7.25 -0.66 -6.10
N ILE A 54 7.42 0.46 -5.39
CA ILE A 54 6.42 1.55 -5.33
C ILE A 54 6.32 2.28 -6.66
N PHE A 55 7.45 2.54 -7.35
CA PHE A 55 7.44 3.16 -8.66
C PHE A 55 6.66 2.30 -9.68
N PHE A 56 6.97 1.01 -9.77
CA PHE A 56 6.29 0.11 -10.69
C PHE A 56 4.86 -0.23 -10.28
N LEU A 57 4.51 -0.14 -8.99
CA LEU A 57 3.11 -0.13 -8.55
C LEU A 57 2.34 1.01 -9.24
N GLY A 58 2.85 2.23 -9.17
CA GLY A 58 2.21 3.38 -9.80
C GLY A 58 2.15 3.25 -11.33
N MET A 59 3.26 2.87 -11.96
CA MET A 59 3.33 2.71 -13.42
C MET A 59 2.40 1.61 -13.93
N SER A 60 2.39 0.45 -13.28
CA SER A 60 1.51 -0.66 -13.69
C SER A 60 0.04 -0.32 -13.47
N ALA A 61 -0.32 0.38 -12.39
CA ALA A 61 -1.68 0.87 -12.18
C ALA A 61 -2.10 1.84 -13.31
N ALA A 62 -1.21 2.75 -13.71
CA ALA A 62 -1.49 3.71 -14.78
C ALA A 62 -1.64 3.05 -16.17
N PHE A 63 -0.71 2.17 -16.55
CA PHE A 63 -0.70 1.59 -17.90
C PHE A 63 -1.61 0.37 -18.06
N LEU A 64 -1.80 -0.42 -17.00
CA LEU A 64 -2.62 -1.62 -17.05
C LEU A 64 -4.06 -1.38 -16.58
N GLY A 65 -4.46 -0.14 -16.28
CA GLY A 65 -5.81 0.24 -15.90
C GLY A 65 -6.86 -0.26 -16.90
N ASN A 66 -6.60 -0.18 -18.20
CA ASN A 66 -7.46 -0.70 -19.26
C ASN A 66 -7.65 -2.23 -19.20
N VAL A 67 -6.61 -2.98 -18.81
CA VAL A 67 -6.69 -4.43 -18.62
C VAL A 67 -7.59 -4.77 -17.44
N VAL A 68 -7.44 -4.02 -16.35
CA VAL A 68 -8.30 -4.14 -15.15
C VAL A 68 -9.76 -3.88 -15.50
N GLU A 69 -10.03 -2.82 -16.26
CA GLU A 69 -11.39 -2.45 -16.64
C GLU A 69 -12.08 -3.49 -17.52
N LYS A 70 -11.38 -3.98 -18.52
CA LYS A 70 -11.91 -4.99 -19.45
C LYS A 70 -12.09 -6.35 -18.79
N ASN A 71 -11.13 -6.80 -17.98
CA ASN A 71 -11.17 -8.14 -17.40
C ASN A 71 -10.50 -8.20 -16.03
N ILE A 72 -11.33 -8.13 -14.97
CA ILE A 72 -10.85 -8.19 -13.57
C ILE A 72 -10.17 -9.52 -13.23
N HIS A 73 -10.58 -10.63 -13.85
CA HIS A 73 -9.95 -11.94 -13.63
C HIS A 73 -8.56 -12.00 -14.25
N LYS A 74 -8.39 -11.48 -15.48
CA LYS A 74 -7.07 -11.41 -16.10
C LYS A 74 -6.14 -10.55 -15.27
N SER A 75 -6.61 -9.41 -14.78
CA SER A 75 -5.82 -8.51 -13.95
C SER A 75 -5.44 -9.12 -12.60
N SER A 76 -6.39 -9.73 -11.88
CA SER A 76 -6.11 -10.38 -10.60
C SER A 76 -5.21 -11.62 -10.74
N LEU A 77 -5.28 -12.33 -11.87
CA LEU A 77 -4.36 -13.43 -12.17
C LEU A 77 -2.93 -12.93 -12.42
N ILE A 78 -2.77 -11.86 -13.23
CA ILE A 78 -1.48 -11.20 -13.44
C ILE A 78 -0.89 -10.76 -12.10
N ALA A 79 -1.71 -10.14 -11.25
CA ALA A 79 -1.28 -9.72 -9.91
C ALA A 79 -0.77 -10.90 -9.09
N THR A 80 -1.51 -12.01 -9.04
CA THR A 80 -1.15 -13.22 -8.30
C THR A 80 0.17 -13.80 -8.77
N ILE A 81 0.33 -13.96 -10.09
CA ILE A 81 1.54 -14.54 -10.68
C ILE A 81 2.74 -13.61 -10.47
N CYS A 82 2.62 -12.32 -10.84
CA CYS A 82 3.74 -11.39 -10.75
C CYS A 82 4.18 -11.16 -9.29
N PHE A 83 3.23 -11.02 -8.36
CA PHE A 83 3.56 -10.83 -6.95
C PHE A 83 4.31 -12.03 -6.37
N SER A 84 3.79 -13.23 -6.57
CA SER A 84 4.38 -14.46 -6.01
C SER A 84 5.70 -14.82 -6.68
N LEU A 85 5.82 -14.69 -8.00
CA LEU A 85 7.08 -14.91 -8.71
C LEU A 85 8.13 -13.86 -8.32
N GLY A 86 7.73 -12.60 -8.15
CA GLY A 86 8.63 -11.54 -7.67
C GLY A 86 9.17 -11.85 -6.28
N MET A 87 8.32 -12.32 -5.36
CA MET A 87 8.75 -12.76 -4.02
C MET A 87 9.69 -13.96 -4.09
N ALA A 88 9.33 -15.01 -4.84
CA ALA A 88 10.16 -16.21 -4.99
C ALA A 88 11.51 -15.89 -5.64
N GLY A 89 11.51 -15.09 -6.72
CA GLY A 89 12.73 -14.63 -7.37
C GLY A 89 13.62 -13.79 -6.46
N THR A 90 13.01 -12.95 -5.61
CA THR A 90 13.75 -12.21 -4.59
C THR A 90 14.45 -13.17 -3.62
N GLY A 91 13.74 -14.18 -3.13
CA GLY A 91 14.33 -15.25 -2.30
C GLY A 91 15.50 -15.94 -2.98
N PHE A 92 15.38 -16.24 -4.29
CA PHE A 92 16.46 -16.84 -5.07
C PHE A 92 17.70 -15.93 -5.14
N PHE A 93 17.53 -14.64 -5.45
CA PHE A 93 18.65 -13.72 -5.54
C PHE A 93 19.27 -13.36 -4.18
N ILE A 94 18.49 -13.39 -3.09
CA ILE A 94 19.04 -13.31 -1.73
C ILE A 94 19.91 -14.54 -1.45
N TYR A 95 19.42 -15.76 -1.74
CA TYR A 95 20.20 -16.99 -1.59
C TYR A 95 21.50 -16.94 -2.40
N TYR A 96 21.40 -16.57 -3.67
CA TYR A 96 22.57 -16.43 -4.56
C TYR A 96 23.55 -15.38 -4.04
N GLY A 97 23.08 -14.25 -3.53
CA GLY A 97 23.90 -13.20 -2.94
C GLY A 97 24.60 -13.63 -1.65
N GLY A 98 23.99 -14.49 -0.86
CA GLY A 98 24.62 -15.10 0.32
C GLY A 98 25.80 -16.02 -0.03
N LEU A 99 25.70 -16.74 -1.15
CA LEU A 99 26.80 -17.56 -1.70
C LEU A 99 27.90 -16.71 -2.37
N HIS A 100 27.56 -15.55 -2.90
CA HIS A 100 28.43 -14.66 -3.69
C HIS A 100 28.30 -13.23 -3.15
N GLN A 101 28.80 -13.01 -1.93
CA GLN A 101 28.69 -11.70 -1.28
C GLN A 101 29.30 -10.59 -2.14
N GLY A 102 28.59 -9.44 -2.18
CA GLY A 102 28.97 -8.32 -3.02
C GLY A 102 28.64 -8.50 -4.52
N SER A 103 27.94 -9.56 -4.90
CA SER A 103 27.55 -9.79 -6.30
C SER A 103 26.51 -8.77 -6.79
N ILE A 104 26.90 -7.96 -7.77
CA ILE A 104 25.98 -7.01 -8.43
C ILE A 104 24.79 -7.74 -9.05
N LEU A 105 24.99 -8.97 -9.57
CA LEU A 105 23.91 -9.78 -10.13
C LEU A 105 22.83 -10.10 -9.09
N ALA A 106 23.21 -10.38 -7.83
CA ALA A 106 22.26 -10.59 -6.73
C ALA A 106 21.43 -9.33 -6.47
N LEU A 107 22.07 -8.17 -6.36
CA LEU A 107 21.40 -6.89 -6.11
C LEU A 107 20.45 -6.50 -7.26
N VAL A 108 20.93 -6.58 -8.51
CA VAL A 108 20.12 -6.29 -9.70
C VAL A 108 18.95 -7.29 -9.82
N GLY A 109 19.20 -8.57 -9.52
CA GLY A 109 18.15 -9.59 -9.48
C GLY A 109 17.04 -9.27 -8.46
N ILE A 110 17.41 -8.77 -7.28
CA ILE A 110 16.44 -8.29 -6.27
C ILE A 110 15.65 -7.09 -6.83
N TYR A 111 16.29 -6.12 -7.49
CA TYR A 111 15.62 -4.98 -8.11
C TYR A 111 14.60 -5.42 -9.19
N ILE A 112 14.97 -6.41 -10.00
CA ILE A 112 14.08 -6.94 -11.04
C ILE A 112 12.93 -7.72 -10.39
N CYS A 113 13.21 -8.61 -9.46
CA CYS A 113 12.19 -9.48 -8.90
C CYS A 113 11.26 -8.74 -7.92
N TYR A 114 11.82 -8.08 -6.90
CA TYR A 114 11.05 -7.35 -5.91
C TYR A 114 10.54 -6.02 -6.47
N GLY A 115 11.41 -5.26 -7.15
CA GLY A 115 11.06 -3.94 -7.66
C GLY A 115 10.12 -4.01 -8.85
N PHE A 116 10.54 -4.65 -9.94
CA PHE A 116 9.81 -4.61 -11.21
C PHE A 116 8.68 -5.65 -11.26
N ILE A 117 9.00 -6.94 -11.14
CA ILE A 117 8.00 -8.01 -11.33
C ILE A 117 6.92 -7.94 -10.26
N MET A 118 7.32 -7.89 -8.98
CA MET A 118 6.38 -7.77 -7.88
C MET A 118 5.63 -6.43 -7.95
N GLY A 119 6.29 -5.34 -8.36
CA GLY A 119 5.69 -4.01 -8.57
C GLY A 119 4.54 -4.01 -9.57
N ILE A 120 4.65 -4.78 -10.67
CA ILE A 120 3.52 -5.01 -11.60
C ILE A 120 2.37 -5.73 -10.88
N GLY A 121 2.69 -6.74 -10.08
CA GLY A 121 1.70 -7.44 -9.25
C GLY A 121 0.99 -6.53 -8.24
N LEU A 122 1.74 -5.59 -7.64
CA LEU A 122 1.21 -4.60 -6.71
C LEU A 122 0.14 -3.71 -7.38
N GLY A 123 0.44 -3.09 -8.52
CA GLY A 123 -0.48 -2.15 -9.15
C GLY A 123 -1.71 -2.81 -9.76
N THR A 124 -1.55 -3.95 -10.44
CA THR A 124 -2.69 -4.70 -10.99
C THR A 124 -3.56 -5.30 -9.88
N GLY A 125 -2.94 -5.77 -8.80
CA GLY A 125 -3.62 -6.33 -7.63
C GLY A 125 -4.32 -5.27 -6.78
N TYR A 126 -3.88 -4.01 -6.84
CA TYR A 126 -4.52 -2.91 -6.16
C TYR A 126 -5.84 -2.49 -6.84
N LEU A 127 -5.82 -2.27 -8.15
CA LEU A 127 -6.96 -1.71 -8.87
C LEU A 127 -8.15 -2.66 -8.99
N SER A 128 -7.91 -3.96 -9.20
CA SER A 128 -8.97 -4.94 -9.47
C SER A 128 -10.00 -5.03 -8.34
N PRO A 129 -9.61 -5.16 -7.05
CA PRO A 129 -10.55 -5.19 -5.94
C PRO A 129 -11.24 -3.84 -5.70
N VAL A 130 -10.50 -2.72 -5.83
CA VAL A 130 -11.06 -1.37 -5.63
C VAL A 130 -12.21 -1.13 -6.61
N LYS A 131 -11.97 -1.32 -7.91
CA LYS A 131 -13.02 -1.17 -8.93
C LYS A 131 -14.19 -2.11 -8.69
N THR A 132 -13.93 -3.37 -8.35
CA THR A 132 -14.99 -4.35 -8.10
C THR A 132 -15.87 -3.95 -6.91
N LEU A 133 -15.26 -3.53 -5.79
CA LEU A 133 -16.02 -3.09 -4.61
C LEU A 133 -16.88 -1.85 -4.90
N MET A 134 -16.36 -0.88 -5.65
CA MET A 134 -17.15 0.29 -6.05
C MET A 134 -18.37 -0.07 -6.89
N LEU A 135 -18.32 -1.14 -7.67
CA LEU A 135 -19.47 -1.63 -8.44
C LEU A 135 -20.53 -2.29 -7.54
N TRP A 136 -20.13 -2.97 -6.47
CA TRP A 136 -21.03 -3.60 -5.51
C TRP A 136 -21.65 -2.64 -4.48
N PHE A 137 -20.93 -1.57 -4.12
CA PHE A 137 -21.33 -0.59 -3.10
C PHE A 137 -21.55 0.78 -3.73
N LYS A 138 -22.46 0.86 -4.72
CA LYS A 138 -22.72 2.07 -5.53
C LYS A 138 -23.07 3.31 -4.69
N ASP A 139 -23.81 3.11 -3.59
CA ASP A 139 -24.32 4.21 -2.73
C ASP A 139 -23.30 4.70 -1.70
N ARG A 140 -22.19 3.95 -1.49
CA ARG A 140 -21.16 4.23 -0.47
C ARG A 140 -19.77 3.96 -1.02
N LYS A 141 -19.40 4.68 -2.08
CA LYS A 141 -18.14 4.47 -2.80
C LYS A 141 -16.91 4.69 -1.92
N GLY A 142 -16.93 5.68 -1.02
CA GLY A 142 -15.84 5.92 -0.07
C GLY A 142 -15.67 4.77 0.91
N LEU A 143 -16.74 4.24 1.50
CA LEU A 143 -16.68 3.06 2.33
C LEU A 143 -16.16 1.84 1.54
N ALA A 144 -16.57 1.69 0.28
CA ALA A 144 -16.12 0.62 -0.59
C ALA A 144 -14.60 0.69 -0.84
N THR A 145 -14.09 1.86 -1.20
CA THR A 145 -12.65 2.08 -1.39
C THR A 145 -11.89 1.91 -0.08
N GLY A 146 -12.42 2.46 1.02
CA GLY A 146 -11.85 2.28 2.34
C GLY A 146 -11.74 0.81 2.75
N LEU A 147 -12.76 0.00 2.53
CA LEU A 147 -12.77 -1.43 2.81
C LEU A 147 -11.77 -2.19 1.91
N ALA A 148 -11.74 -1.85 0.61
CA ALA A 148 -10.79 -2.43 -0.33
C ALA A 148 -9.35 -2.25 0.15
N VAL A 149 -8.98 -1.02 0.47
CA VAL A 149 -7.59 -0.68 0.81
C VAL A 149 -7.26 -0.80 2.29
N ALA A 150 -8.23 -1.06 3.18
CA ALA A 150 -7.97 -1.34 4.59
C ALA A 150 -7.10 -2.58 4.78
N GLY A 151 -7.35 -3.63 3.99
CA GLY A 151 -6.51 -4.83 3.96
C GLY A 151 -5.06 -4.53 3.61
N PHE A 152 -4.82 -3.61 2.67
CA PHE A 152 -3.47 -3.16 2.31
C PHE A 152 -2.77 -2.44 3.48
N GLY A 153 -3.51 -1.59 4.21
CA GLY A 153 -2.98 -0.91 5.40
C GLY A 153 -2.73 -1.85 6.57
N ALA A 154 -3.63 -2.81 6.79
CA ALA A 154 -3.55 -3.80 7.87
C ALA A 154 -2.49 -4.89 7.62
N ALA A 155 -2.08 -5.10 6.37
CA ALA A 155 -1.14 -6.16 5.99
C ALA A 155 0.14 -6.15 6.82
N LYS A 156 0.72 -4.98 7.05
CA LYS A 156 1.92 -4.82 7.89
C LYS A 156 1.68 -5.28 9.32
N ALA A 157 0.52 -4.97 9.92
CA ALA A 157 0.19 -5.35 11.29
C ALA A 157 0.10 -6.87 11.45
N ILE A 158 -0.41 -7.56 10.42
CA ILE A 158 -0.57 -9.02 10.42
C ILE A 158 0.76 -9.70 10.04
N ALA A 159 1.39 -9.26 8.96
CA ALA A 159 2.56 -9.92 8.40
C ALA A 159 3.85 -9.66 9.20
N SER A 160 3.98 -8.48 9.83
CA SER A 160 5.19 -8.11 10.56
C SER A 160 5.56 -9.12 11.68
N PRO A 161 4.66 -9.47 12.61
CA PRO A 161 4.98 -10.46 13.64
C PRO A 161 5.23 -11.86 13.05
N ILE A 162 4.54 -12.24 11.98
CA ILE A 162 4.76 -13.51 11.28
C ILE A 162 6.15 -13.55 10.67
N MET A 163 6.56 -12.51 9.95
CA MET A 163 7.88 -12.41 9.34
C MET A 163 8.99 -12.42 10.39
N GLN A 164 8.84 -11.67 11.49
CA GLN A 164 9.81 -11.68 12.59
C GLN A 164 9.92 -13.05 13.23
N SER A 165 8.81 -13.75 13.46
CA SER A 165 8.80 -15.11 13.97
C SER A 165 9.47 -16.09 13.01
N LEU A 166 9.21 -15.99 11.71
CA LEU A 166 9.88 -16.81 10.70
C LEU A 166 11.40 -16.58 10.70
N LEU A 167 11.85 -15.33 10.72
CA LEU A 167 13.28 -14.99 10.76
C LEU A 167 13.95 -15.57 12.02
N ALA A 168 13.30 -15.48 13.17
CA ALA A 168 13.83 -16.01 14.44
C ALA A 168 13.93 -17.54 14.45
N ASN A 169 13.03 -18.25 13.77
CA ASN A 169 12.92 -19.71 13.84
C ASN A 169 13.56 -20.46 12.66
N LEU A 170 13.79 -19.81 11.52
CA LEU A 170 14.33 -20.49 10.33
C LEU A 170 15.86 -20.68 10.35
N GLY A 171 16.54 -20.12 11.35
CA GLY A 171 17.98 -20.24 11.52
C GLY A 171 18.79 -19.62 10.38
N GLU A 172 19.96 -20.16 10.11
CA GLU A 172 20.85 -19.66 9.06
C GLU A 172 20.17 -19.68 7.69
N GLY A 173 20.27 -18.56 6.96
CA GLY A 173 19.57 -18.36 5.70
C GLY A 173 18.05 -18.15 5.85
N GLY A 174 17.56 -17.89 7.07
CA GLY A 174 16.14 -17.65 7.33
C GLY A 174 15.51 -16.60 6.44
N ILE A 175 16.29 -15.58 6.03
CA ILE A 175 15.82 -14.50 5.18
C ILE A 175 15.31 -15.00 3.81
N PHE A 176 16.07 -15.78 3.06
CA PHE A 176 15.61 -16.27 1.75
C PHE A 176 14.52 -17.34 1.87
N LYS A 177 14.60 -18.20 2.92
CA LYS A 177 13.56 -19.20 3.21
C LYS A 177 12.22 -18.55 3.50
N MET A 178 12.22 -17.46 4.28
CA MET A 178 11.02 -16.66 4.54
C MET A 178 10.36 -16.17 3.24
N PHE A 179 11.15 -15.66 2.29
CA PHE A 179 10.62 -15.21 1.00
C PHE A 179 9.94 -16.33 0.22
N TYR A 180 10.47 -17.53 0.21
CA TYR A 180 9.82 -18.69 -0.45
C TYR A 180 8.53 -19.10 0.24
N ILE A 181 8.52 -19.16 1.58
CA ILE A 181 7.30 -19.47 2.35
C ILE A 181 6.22 -18.45 2.06
N LEU A 182 6.57 -17.15 2.12
CA LEU A 182 5.62 -16.07 1.87
C LEU A 182 5.15 -16.04 0.42
N ALA A 183 6.01 -16.34 -0.56
CA ALA A 183 5.61 -16.46 -1.96
C ALA A 183 4.52 -17.52 -2.15
N ALA A 184 4.67 -18.68 -1.52
CA ALA A 184 3.67 -19.77 -1.58
C ALA A 184 2.36 -19.38 -0.88
N VAL A 185 2.43 -18.79 0.32
CA VAL A 185 1.26 -18.35 1.09
C VAL A 185 0.49 -17.28 0.32
N TYR A 186 1.17 -16.26 -0.19
CA TYR A 186 0.51 -15.18 -0.94
C TYR A 186 -0.02 -15.66 -2.28
N PHE A 187 0.65 -16.60 -2.95
CA PHE A 187 0.08 -17.23 -4.14
C PHE A 187 -1.27 -17.87 -3.83
N VAL A 188 -1.38 -18.68 -2.78
CA VAL A 188 -2.64 -19.32 -2.38
C VAL A 188 -3.70 -18.29 -2.03
N MET A 189 -3.37 -17.30 -1.18
CA MET A 189 -4.30 -16.25 -0.77
C MET A 189 -4.83 -15.45 -1.97
N MET A 190 -3.93 -14.98 -2.84
CA MET A 190 -4.30 -14.18 -4.00
C MET A 190 -5.03 -14.99 -5.05
N PHE A 191 -4.68 -16.27 -5.23
CA PHE A 191 -5.37 -17.17 -6.16
C PHE A 191 -6.80 -17.46 -5.70
N VAL A 192 -7.02 -17.72 -4.41
CA VAL A 192 -8.37 -17.83 -3.84
C VAL A 192 -9.14 -16.51 -4.03
N GLY A 193 -8.50 -15.37 -3.76
CA GLY A 193 -9.08 -14.07 -4.04
C GLY A 193 -9.46 -13.88 -5.52
N HIS A 194 -8.60 -14.28 -6.45
CA HIS A 194 -8.86 -14.28 -7.88
C HIS A 194 -10.08 -15.12 -8.26
N LEU A 195 -10.23 -16.34 -7.72
CA LEU A 195 -11.36 -17.22 -8.01
C LEU A 195 -12.69 -16.70 -7.46
N LEU A 196 -12.67 -16.00 -6.31
CA LEU A 196 -13.85 -15.44 -5.68
C LEU A 196 -14.29 -14.11 -6.29
N LEU A 197 -13.37 -13.32 -6.80
CA LEU A 197 -13.63 -11.97 -7.29
C LEU A 197 -14.61 -12.00 -8.48
N ALA A 198 -15.69 -11.23 -8.42
CA ALA A 198 -16.64 -11.13 -9.51
C ALA A 198 -17.34 -9.77 -9.54
N LYS A 199 -17.71 -9.31 -10.74
CA LYS A 199 -18.60 -8.18 -10.94
C LYS A 199 -20.04 -8.53 -10.53
N PRO A 200 -20.90 -7.57 -10.13
CA PRO A 200 -22.33 -7.81 -9.92
C PRO A 200 -22.99 -8.36 -11.20
N ALA A 201 -24.01 -9.23 -11.07
CA ALA A 201 -24.67 -9.80 -12.24
C ALA A 201 -25.55 -8.79 -12.99
N ASP A 202 -26.02 -7.76 -12.30
CA ASP A 202 -26.77 -6.63 -12.86
C ASP A 202 -25.86 -5.58 -13.55
N TRP A 203 -24.54 -5.78 -13.48
CA TRP A 203 -23.61 -4.88 -14.12
C TRP A 203 -23.56 -5.14 -15.63
N VAL A 204 -24.10 -4.19 -16.37
CA VAL A 204 -24.01 -4.17 -17.83
C VAL A 204 -22.82 -3.29 -18.19
N GLU A 205 -21.93 -3.82 -19.03
CA GLU A 205 -20.82 -3.01 -19.55
C GLU A 205 -21.42 -1.81 -20.29
N PRO A 206 -21.04 -0.57 -19.92
CA PRO A 206 -21.57 0.60 -20.59
C PRO A 206 -21.32 0.45 -22.09
N GLN A 207 -22.40 0.34 -22.87
CA GLN A 207 -22.33 0.34 -24.35
C GLN A 207 -22.05 1.77 -24.83
N THR A 208 -21.04 2.41 -24.29
CA THR A 208 -20.57 3.66 -24.83
C THR A 208 -19.78 3.33 -26.09
N LYS A 209 -20.42 3.57 -27.23
CA LYS A 209 -19.74 3.89 -28.50
C LYS A 209 -18.83 5.13 -28.37
N ASP A 210 -18.88 5.83 -27.28
CA ASP A 210 -17.82 6.74 -26.86
C ASP A 210 -16.60 5.88 -26.53
N LYS A 211 -15.74 5.72 -27.55
CA LYS A 211 -14.33 5.42 -27.39
C LYS A 211 -13.92 6.12 -26.11
N SER A 212 -13.44 5.36 -25.13
CA SER A 212 -12.87 5.91 -23.89
C SER A 212 -12.21 7.23 -24.29
N GLN A 213 -12.85 8.33 -23.90
CA GLN A 213 -12.23 9.63 -24.18
C GLN A 213 -10.89 9.49 -23.50
N GLY A 214 -9.83 9.38 -24.30
CA GLY A 214 -8.52 9.14 -23.76
C GLY A 214 -8.25 10.17 -22.67
N ILE A 215 -7.43 9.88 -21.70
CA ILE A 215 -7.05 10.78 -20.59
C ILE A 215 -6.94 12.23 -21.07
N LEU A 216 -6.37 12.46 -22.27
CA LEU A 216 -6.26 13.75 -22.91
C LEU A 216 -7.61 14.42 -23.24
N ALA A 217 -8.62 13.67 -23.62
CA ALA A 217 -9.94 14.23 -23.91
C ALA A 217 -10.71 14.57 -22.62
N THR A 218 -10.57 13.74 -21.59
CA THR A 218 -11.11 14.01 -20.25
C THR A 218 -10.45 15.25 -19.62
N LEU A 219 -9.13 15.40 -19.78
CA LEU A 219 -8.38 16.57 -19.31
C LEU A 219 -8.74 17.85 -20.08
N LYS A 220 -9.11 17.75 -21.38
CA LYS A 220 -9.59 18.89 -22.18
C LYS A 220 -11.00 19.32 -21.80
N ALA A 221 -11.83 18.40 -21.30
CA ALA A 221 -13.22 18.68 -20.93
C ALA A 221 -13.36 19.37 -19.57
N LYS A 222 -12.32 19.39 -18.73
CA LYS A 222 -12.34 19.99 -17.38
C LYS A 222 -11.06 20.79 -17.11
N PRO A 223 -11.10 21.78 -16.19
CA PRO A 223 -9.93 22.61 -15.90
C PRO A 223 -8.73 21.74 -15.47
N LEU A 224 -7.62 21.85 -16.20
CA LEU A 224 -6.37 21.14 -15.91
C LEU A 224 -5.86 21.45 -14.48
N ALA A 225 -6.13 22.63 -13.97
CA ALA A 225 -5.79 23.05 -12.62
C ALA A 225 -6.37 22.12 -11.54
N ASN A 226 -7.60 21.63 -11.72
CA ASN A 226 -8.22 20.68 -10.77
C ASN A 226 -7.47 19.34 -10.72
N TYR A 227 -7.08 18.83 -11.89
CA TYR A 227 -6.31 17.59 -11.98
C TYR A 227 -4.93 17.74 -11.32
N ILE A 228 -4.22 18.82 -11.65
CA ILE A 228 -2.91 19.14 -11.06
C ILE A 228 -3.05 19.31 -9.55
N GLY A 229 -4.10 19.99 -9.07
CA GLY A 229 -4.37 20.17 -7.65
C GLY A 229 -4.56 18.84 -6.91
N ILE A 230 -5.38 17.93 -7.46
CA ILE A 230 -5.58 16.58 -6.90
C ILE A 230 -4.26 15.79 -6.92
N TRP A 231 -3.49 15.88 -8.00
CA TRP A 231 -2.21 15.20 -8.12
C TRP A 231 -1.19 15.69 -7.08
N ILE A 232 -1.02 17.01 -6.92
CA ILE A 232 -0.12 17.61 -5.92
C ILE A 232 -0.57 17.24 -4.50
N MET A 233 -1.85 17.34 -4.21
CA MET A 233 -2.43 16.98 -2.92
C MET A 233 -2.14 15.52 -2.57
N PHE A 234 -2.34 14.62 -3.53
CA PHE A 234 -2.06 13.19 -3.37
C PHE A 234 -0.56 12.93 -3.23
N TYR A 235 0.28 13.57 -4.05
CA TYR A 235 1.73 13.47 -3.99
C TYR A 235 2.27 13.86 -2.59
N ILE A 236 1.83 14.99 -2.04
CA ILE A 236 2.25 15.44 -0.71
C ILE A 236 1.80 14.44 0.36
N ASN A 237 0.55 13.99 0.32
CA ASN A 237 0.03 13.01 1.28
C ASN A 237 0.83 11.70 1.27
N ILE A 238 1.12 11.17 0.09
CA ILE A 238 1.89 9.92 -0.07
C ILE A 238 3.34 10.10 0.38
N THR A 239 3.98 11.19 -0.02
CA THR A 239 5.39 11.45 0.33
C THR A 239 5.57 11.58 1.83
N CYS A 240 4.71 12.35 2.51
CA CYS A 240 4.77 12.49 3.96
C CYS A 240 4.56 11.15 4.68
N GLY A 241 3.55 10.38 4.25
CA GLY A 241 3.25 9.07 4.86
C GLY A 241 4.37 8.05 4.65
N LEU A 242 4.86 7.91 3.43
CA LEU A 242 5.93 6.96 3.11
C LEU A 242 7.25 7.33 3.78
N ALA A 243 7.61 8.62 3.84
CA ALA A 243 8.80 9.09 4.53
C ALA A 243 8.74 8.70 6.01
N LEU A 244 7.60 8.93 6.67
CA LEU A 244 7.41 8.56 8.07
C LEU A 244 7.47 7.04 8.27
N ILE A 245 6.76 6.25 7.45
CA ILE A 245 6.73 4.79 7.54
C ILE A 245 8.13 4.19 7.36
N SER A 246 8.92 4.73 6.44
CA SER A 246 10.27 4.24 6.16
C SER A 246 11.25 4.51 7.31
N GLN A 247 11.06 5.62 8.05
CA GLN A 247 11.94 6.04 9.15
C GLN A 247 11.36 5.75 10.55
N GLU A 248 10.15 5.20 10.63
CA GLU A 248 9.43 4.96 11.89
C GLU A 248 10.28 4.25 12.95
N LYS A 249 10.96 3.17 12.57
CA LYS A 249 11.83 2.40 13.47
C LYS A 249 12.96 3.26 14.06
N MET A 250 13.57 4.11 13.24
CA MET A 250 14.64 5.01 13.66
C MET A 250 14.09 6.09 14.60
N ILE A 251 12.97 6.72 14.24
CA ILE A 251 12.32 7.76 15.05
C ILE A 251 11.96 7.22 16.44
N VAL A 252 11.35 6.04 16.52
CA VAL A 252 10.97 5.38 17.77
C VAL A 252 12.19 5.09 18.64
N LYS A 253 13.31 4.69 18.06
CA LYS A 253 14.57 4.52 18.79
C LYS A 253 15.11 5.84 19.32
N CYS A 254 15.05 6.93 18.55
CA CYS A 254 15.52 8.25 18.93
C CYS A 254 14.78 8.85 20.14
N ILE A 255 13.50 8.50 20.33
CA ILE A 255 12.71 8.93 21.51
C ILE A 255 12.87 7.97 22.71
N GLY A 256 13.86 7.08 22.69
CA GLY A 256 14.17 6.15 23.80
C GLY A 256 13.27 4.93 23.92
N MET A 257 12.42 4.66 22.91
CA MET A 257 11.43 3.57 22.94
C MET A 257 11.85 2.34 22.09
N ALA A 258 13.14 2.05 22.01
CA ALA A 258 13.69 0.97 21.19
C ALA A 258 13.03 -0.39 21.43
N SER A 259 12.73 -0.74 22.70
CA SER A 259 12.06 -2.00 23.07
C SER A 259 10.61 -2.10 22.59
N PHE A 260 9.98 -0.98 22.23
CA PHE A 260 8.57 -0.93 21.83
C PHE A 260 8.37 -0.77 20.31
N VAL A 261 9.44 -0.79 19.52
CA VAL A 261 9.39 -0.59 18.06
C VAL A 261 8.36 -1.51 17.39
N GLY A 262 8.32 -2.79 17.74
CA GLY A 262 7.37 -3.75 17.15
C GLY A 262 5.92 -3.40 17.45
N ILE A 263 5.62 -3.10 18.72
CA ILE A 263 4.25 -2.74 19.16
C ILE A 263 3.82 -1.42 18.50
N ILE A 264 4.68 -0.40 18.51
CA ILE A 264 4.39 0.91 17.91
C ILE A 264 4.16 0.76 16.40
N SER A 265 4.97 -0.03 15.72
CA SER A 265 4.81 -0.29 14.28
C SER A 265 3.49 -1.01 13.96
N THR A 266 3.07 -1.94 14.81
CA THR A 266 1.77 -2.61 14.68
C THR A 266 0.61 -1.64 14.90
N ILE A 267 0.67 -0.82 15.95
CA ILE A 267 -0.36 0.20 16.23
C ILE A 267 -0.42 1.21 15.09
N SER A 268 0.71 1.68 14.60
CA SER A 268 0.83 2.58 13.44
C SER A 268 0.14 2.01 12.20
N ALA A 269 0.34 0.72 11.91
CA ALA A 269 -0.34 0.03 10.81
C ALA A 269 -1.87 -0.09 11.03
N ILE A 270 -2.31 -0.28 12.28
CA ILE A 270 -3.75 -0.26 12.64
C ILE A 270 -4.33 1.14 12.39
N PHE A 271 -3.62 2.20 12.77
CA PHE A 271 -4.05 3.58 12.47
C PHE A 271 -4.11 3.86 10.97
N ASN A 272 -3.16 3.33 10.19
CA ASN A 272 -3.19 3.42 8.73
C ASN A 272 -4.45 2.75 8.16
N ALA A 273 -4.74 1.50 8.55
CA ALA A 273 -5.93 0.78 8.10
C ALA A 273 -7.22 1.44 8.59
N GLY A 274 -7.26 1.87 9.85
CA GLY A 274 -8.38 2.61 10.44
C GLY A 274 -8.64 3.94 9.74
N GLY A 275 -7.58 4.66 9.37
CA GLY A 275 -7.67 5.88 8.59
C GLY A 275 -8.29 5.66 7.21
N ARG A 276 -7.93 4.57 6.53
CA ARG A 276 -8.53 4.19 5.23
C ARG A 276 -10.03 4.00 5.32
N LEU A 277 -10.50 3.31 6.35
CA LEU A 277 -11.94 3.11 6.59
C LEU A 277 -12.62 4.38 7.11
N GLY A 278 -12.07 4.97 8.17
CA GLY A 278 -12.69 6.08 8.90
C GLY A 278 -12.83 7.35 8.07
N PHE A 279 -11.73 7.83 7.49
CA PHE A 279 -11.78 9.04 6.66
C PHE A 279 -12.59 8.84 5.38
N SER A 280 -12.56 7.65 4.77
CA SER A 280 -13.36 7.37 3.58
C SER A 280 -14.86 7.29 3.88
N ALA A 281 -15.22 6.63 4.98
CA ALA A 281 -16.63 6.59 5.42
C ALA A 281 -17.14 7.97 5.85
N TRP A 282 -16.26 8.80 6.44
CA TRP A 282 -16.61 10.17 6.80
C TRP A 282 -16.73 11.06 5.57
N ALA A 283 -15.85 10.90 4.58
CA ALA A 283 -15.91 11.63 3.32
C ALA A 283 -17.25 11.44 2.57
N ASP A 284 -17.86 10.25 2.67
CA ASP A 284 -19.18 9.98 2.07
C ASP A 284 -20.32 10.81 2.68
N LYS A 285 -20.13 11.36 3.90
CA LYS A 285 -21.10 12.20 4.61
C LYS A 285 -20.86 13.70 4.38
N LEU A 286 -19.74 14.07 3.79
CA LEU A 286 -19.36 15.46 3.58
C LEU A 286 -19.82 15.94 2.20
N LYS A 287 -20.22 17.21 2.14
CA LYS A 287 -20.55 17.88 0.87
C LYS A 287 -19.30 18.05 -0.03
N ASP A 288 -18.14 18.29 0.58
CA ASP A 288 -16.86 18.45 -0.09
C ASP A 288 -15.84 17.48 0.50
N ARG A 289 -15.42 16.48 -0.28
CA ARG A 289 -14.42 15.47 0.11
C ARG A 289 -13.05 16.09 0.36
N ASN A 290 -12.74 17.24 -0.23
CA ASN A 290 -11.48 17.94 0.01
C ASN A 290 -11.31 18.37 1.47
N THR A 291 -12.40 18.47 2.23
CA THR A 291 -12.37 18.77 3.66
C THR A 291 -11.53 17.76 4.45
N ILE A 292 -11.53 16.49 4.05
CA ILE A 292 -10.69 15.45 4.67
C ILE A 292 -9.21 15.77 4.50
N TYR A 293 -8.79 16.17 3.30
CA TYR A 293 -7.39 16.53 3.04
C TYR A 293 -6.96 17.79 3.78
N LYS A 294 -7.84 18.80 3.83
CA LYS A 294 -7.60 20.02 4.63
C LYS A 294 -7.35 19.66 6.09
N LEU A 295 -8.18 18.79 6.68
CA LEU A 295 -8.03 18.33 8.06
C LEU A 295 -6.70 17.57 8.25
N ILE A 296 -6.40 16.60 7.39
CA ILE A 296 -5.17 15.80 7.45
C ILE A 296 -3.95 16.71 7.42
N PHE A 297 -3.88 17.67 6.48
CA PHE A 297 -2.71 18.55 6.36
C PHE A 297 -2.59 19.54 7.52
N ILE A 298 -3.68 20.19 7.91
CA ILE A 298 -3.65 21.18 8.99
C ILE A 298 -3.19 20.52 10.30
N LEU A 299 -3.76 19.35 10.65
CA LEU A 299 -3.38 18.65 11.87
C LEU A 299 -1.98 18.04 11.79
N SER A 300 -1.54 17.54 10.63
CA SER A 300 -0.17 17.06 10.45
C SER A 300 0.85 18.20 10.66
N ILE A 301 0.58 19.38 10.12
CA ILE A 301 1.43 20.57 10.31
C ILE A 301 1.43 20.99 11.78
N ALA A 302 0.26 21.04 12.42
CA ALA A 302 0.14 21.42 13.82
C ALA A 302 0.90 20.46 14.75
N PHE A 303 0.73 19.16 14.60
CA PHE A 303 1.47 18.18 15.40
C PHE A 303 2.98 18.22 15.13
N THR A 304 3.40 18.41 13.88
CA THR A 304 4.82 18.56 13.55
C THR A 304 5.40 19.80 14.21
N ALA A 305 4.69 20.93 14.17
CA ALA A 305 5.11 22.15 14.83
C ALA A 305 5.24 21.99 16.37
N LEU A 306 4.28 21.27 16.98
CA LEU A 306 4.34 20.94 18.41
C LEU A 306 5.55 20.07 18.76
N VAL A 307 5.86 19.06 17.95
CA VAL A 307 7.04 18.20 18.12
C VAL A 307 8.33 19.02 18.02
N LEU A 308 8.43 19.89 17.02
CA LEU A 308 9.60 20.75 16.83
C LEU A 308 9.78 21.76 17.97
N ALA A 309 8.71 22.40 18.42
CA ALA A 309 8.72 23.32 19.55
C ALA A 309 9.15 22.61 20.85
N THR A 310 8.63 21.42 21.10
CA THR A 310 8.96 20.62 22.30
C THR A 310 10.42 20.13 22.27
N ASN A 311 10.92 19.76 21.09
CA ASN A 311 12.32 19.33 20.93
C ASN A 311 13.32 20.49 21.17
N GLY A 312 12.92 21.72 20.87
CA GLY A 312 13.72 22.95 21.16
C GLY A 312 13.75 23.33 22.65
N ILE A 313 12.79 22.84 23.44
CA ILE A 313 12.78 23.06 24.89
C ILE A 313 13.64 21.97 25.52
N LYS A 314 14.82 22.31 26.05
CA LYS A 314 15.86 21.44 26.63
C LYS A 314 15.30 20.17 27.31
N GLY A 315 15.74 19.01 26.86
CA GLY A 315 15.39 17.77 27.56
C GLY A 315 15.71 16.46 26.84
N GLY A 316 16.26 16.46 25.63
CA GLY A 316 16.77 15.27 24.95
C GLY A 316 15.79 14.08 24.85
N SER A 317 16.31 12.91 24.57
CA SER A 317 15.56 11.64 24.36
C SER A 317 14.78 11.11 25.58
N GLN A 318 14.89 11.73 26.74
CA GLN A 318 14.17 11.34 27.97
C GLN A 318 12.92 12.20 28.26
N ASN A 319 12.57 13.12 27.35
CA ASN A 319 11.36 13.93 27.54
C ASN A 319 10.11 13.14 27.17
N ILE A 320 9.37 12.70 28.20
CA ILE A 320 8.12 11.93 28.05
C ILE A 320 7.07 12.67 27.19
N LEU A 321 6.99 14.00 27.33
CA LEU A 321 6.07 14.80 26.52
C LEU A 321 6.43 14.75 25.04
N LEU A 322 7.72 14.88 24.73
CA LEU A 322 8.21 14.76 23.36
C LEU A 322 7.90 13.37 22.79
N ALA A 323 8.14 12.30 23.56
CA ALA A 323 7.83 10.93 23.13
C ALA A 323 6.33 10.76 22.83
N ILE A 324 5.45 11.26 23.69
CA ILE A 324 4.00 11.21 23.48
C ILE A 324 3.59 11.98 22.20
N LEU A 325 4.11 13.20 22.02
CA LEU A 325 3.80 14.02 20.85
C LEU A 325 4.30 13.37 19.55
N VAL A 326 5.48 12.76 19.57
CA VAL A 326 6.02 12.02 18.42
C VAL A 326 5.13 10.79 18.09
N LEU A 327 4.67 10.04 19.10
CA LEU A 327 3.76 8.92 18.88
C LEU A 327 2.42 9.38 18.29
N VAL A 328 1.84 10.45 18.84
CA VAL A 328 0.60 11.05 18.32
C VAL A 328 0.80 11.47 16.85
N LEU A 329 1.92 12.11 16.53
CA LEU A 329 2.26 12.49 15.15
C LEU A 329 2.36 11.26 14.24
N ILE A 330 3.09 10.22 14.67
CA ILE A 330 3.24 8.97 13.90
C ILE A 330 1.87 8.36 13.61
N PHE A 331 1.03 8.19 14.61
CA PHE A 331 -0.28 7.54 14.46
C PHE A 331 -1.23 8.38 13.61
N PHE A 332 -1.25 9.70 13.83
CA PHE A 332 -2.11 10.60 13.05
C PHE A 332 -1.69 10.67 11.59
N VAL A 333 -0.39 10.83 11.30
CA VAL A 333 0.11 10.88 9.91
C VAL A 333 -0.13 9.55 9.20
N ASN A 334 0.03 8.41 9.88
CA ASN A 334 -0.31 7.12 9.31
C ASN A 334 -1.81 6.98 9.00
N ALA A 335 -2.70 7.44 9.90
CA ALA A 335 -4.13 7.48 9.64
C ALA A 335 -4.48 8.41 8.47
N GLY A 336 -3.87 9.60 8.44
CA GLY A 336 -4.03 10.59 7.36
C GLY A 336 -3.52 10.09 6.02
N TYR A 337 -2.36 9.43 6.00
CA TYR A 337 -1.82 8.78 4.80
C TYR A 337 -2.81 7.71 4.28
N GLY A 338 -3.28 6.83 5.16
CA GLY A 338 -4.26 5.81 4.78
C GLY A 338 -5.55 6.41 4.24
N GLY A 339 -6.11 7.38 4.96
CA GLY A 339 -7.35 8.06 4.59
C GLY A 339 -7.24 8.85 3.28
N GLY A 340 -6.16 9.60 3.11
CA GLY A 340 -5.91 10.33 1.87
C GLY A 340 -5.75 9.39 0.68
N PHE A 341 -5.00 8.30 0.86
CA PHE A 341 -4.81 7.31 -0.19
C PHE A 341 -6.14 6.66 -0.63
N SER A 342 -7.01 6.29 0.31
CA SER A 342 -8.27 5.61 -0.01
C SER A 342 -9.35 6.54 -0.58
N ASN A 343 -9.26 7.86 -0.34
CA ASN A 343 -10.22 8.83 -0.87
C ASN A 343 -9.97 9.25 -2.32
N VAL A 344 -8.73 9.11 -2.84
CA VAL A 344 -8.39 9.58 -4.20
C VAL A 344 -9.23 8.92 -5.29
N PRO A 345 -9.42 7.59 -5.32
CA PRO A 345 -10.24 6.96 -6.35
C PRO A 345 -11.68 7.51 -6.37
N THR A 346 -12.26 7.73 -5.19
CA THR A 346 -13.61 8.28 -5.08
C THR A 346 -13.65 9.75 -5.49
N LEU A 347 -12.66 10.53 -5.09
CA LEU A 347 -12.53 11.94 -5.50
C LEU A 347 -12.40 12.08 -7.02
N LEU A 348 -11.60 11.23 -7.66
CA LEU A 348 -11.46 11.18 -9.11
C LEU A 348 -12.77 10.77 -9.79
N SER A 349 -13.47 9.75 -9.22
CA SER A 349 -14.79 9.33 -9.71
C SER A 349 -15.82 10.44 -9.67
N ASP A 350 -15.84 11.25 -8.60
CA ASP A 350 -16.78 12.35 -8.44
C ASP A 350 -16.48 13.51 -9.40
N HIS A 351 -15.21 13.78 -9.68
CA HIS A 351 -14.81 14.84 -10.60
C HIS A 351 -14.81 14.45 -12.08
N TYR A 352 -14.39 13.21 -12.40
CA TYR A 352 -14.09 12.80 -13.77
C TYR A 352 -14.90 11.59 -14.25
N GLY A 353 -15.70 10.97 -13.37
CA GLY A 353 -16.46 9.76 -13.64
C GLY A 353 -15.66 8.47 -13.38
N MET A 354 -16.38 7.33 -13.35
CA MET A 354 -15.81 6.02 -13.01
C MET A 354 -14.74 5.53 -13.98
N GLY A 355 -14.80 5.94 -15.25
CA GLY A 355 -13.81 5.56 -16.27
C GLY A 355 -12.44 6.22 -16.09
N SER A 356 -12.29 7.14 -15.13
CA SER A 356 -11.07 7.91 -14.89
C SER A 356 -10.22 7.36 -13.72
N ILE A 357 -10.69 6.26 -13.10
CA ILE A 357 -10.03 5.60 -11.97
C ILE A 357 -9.07 4.50 -12.51
#